data_e43f578b790f873d9bac699ce2ab6b1a
#
_entry.id   e43f578b790f873d9bac699ce2ab6b1a
#
_cell.length_a   1.000
_cell.length_b   1.000
_cell.length_c   1.000
_cell.angle_alpha   90.00
_cell.angle_beta   90.00
_cell.angle_gamma   90.00
#
_symmetry.space_group_name_H-M   'P 1'
#
loop_
_entity.id
_entity.type
_entity.pdbx_description
1 polymer ?
#
loop_
_entity_poly.entity_id
_entity_poly.type
_entity_poly.pdbx_seq_one_letter_code
_entity_poly.pdbx_strand_id
1 'polypeptide(L)'
;MTIGLGDILTTQKNGVVALNNIATSNLRAQGTITSAVVTAPTLIFANGGFLVNFSVTVAGSSAGMIYNSASVAGVSATNALCVVPAIVGVTQTGQVFSNGLVVSPGTGQSINVTYSNG
;
A
#
# COMPACT_ATOMS: atom_id res chain seq x y z
N MET A 1 -41.52 -29.46 7.03
CA MET A 1 -40.73 -28.89 5.93
C MET A 1 -39.57 -29.79 5.60
N THR A 2 -39.37 -30.09 4.35
CA THR A 2 -38.25 -30.95 3.91
C THR A 2 -37.22 -30.08 3.21
N ILE A 3 -35.99 -30.12 3.69
CA ILE A 3 -34.87 -29.45 3.03
C ILE A 3 -34.24 -30.42 2.04
N GLY A 4 -34.19 -30.02 0.75
CA GLY A 4 -33.59 -30.84 -0.28
C GLY A 4 -32.06 -30.75 -0.28
N LEU A 5 -31.41 -31.74 -0.87
CA LEU A 5 -29.95 -31.76 -1.03
C LEU A 5 -29.45 -30.54 -1.80
N GLY A 6 -30.19 -30.08 -2.82
CA GLY A 6 -29.83 -28.88 -3.59
C GLY A 6 -29.80 -27.62 -2.75
N ASP A 7 -30.67 -27.47 -1.75
CA ASP A 7 -30.67 -26.32 -0.84
C ASP A 7 -29.41 -26.30 0.03
N ILE A 8 -28.98 -27.45 0.52
CA ILE A 8 -27.76 -27.60 1.32
C ILE A 8 -26.54 -27.23 0.48
N LEU A 9 -26.45 -27.74 -0.75
CA LEU A 9 -25.33 -27.44 -1.65
C LEU A 9 -25.23 -25.95 -2.00
N THR A 10 -26.38 -25.28 -2.25
CA THR A 10 -26.42 -23.84 -2.51
C THR A 10 -25.92 -23.03 -1.32
N THR A 11 -26.33 -23.37 -0.10
CA THR A 11 -25.88 -22.71 1.11
C THR A 11 -24.36 -22.85 1.31
N GLN A 12 -23.80 -24.05 1.10
CA GLN A 12 -22.37 -24.29 1.20
C GLN A 12 -21.59 -23.50 0.15
N LYS A 13 -22.07 -23.46 -1.09
CA LYS A 13 -21.44 -22.69 -2.17
C LYS A 13 -21.38 -21.19 -1.84
N ASN A 14 -22.48 -20.62 -1.31
CA ASN A 14 -22.53 -19.22 -0.92
C ASN A 14 -21.54 -18.90 0.21
N GLY A 15 -21.37 -19.81 1.18
CA GLY A 15 -20.38 -19.67 2.24
C GLY A 15 -18.96 -19.64 1.73
N VAL A 16 -18.60 -20.47 0.76
CA VAL A 16 -17.27 -20.50 0.13
C VAL A 16 -16.99 -19.19 -0.62
N VAL A 17 -17.96 -18.65 -1.36
CA VAL A 17 -17.80 -17.36 -2.06
C VAL A 17 -17.54 -16.23 -1.07
N ALA A 18 -18.27 -16.18 0.05
CA ALA A 18 -18.06 -15.17 1.08
C ALA A 18 -16.66 -15.25 1.70
N LEU A 19 -16.18 -16.46 2.00
CA LEU A 19 -14.81 -16.65 2.53
C LEU A 19 -13.73 -16.23 1.54
N ASN A 20 -13.89 -16.53 0.26
CA ASN A 20 -12.95 -16.09 -0.77
C ASN A 20 -12.90 -14.57 -0.89
N ASN A 21 -14.03 -13.87 -0.78
CA ASN A 21 -14.10 -12.42 -0.81
C ASN A 21 -13.38 -11.79 0.39
N ILE A 22 -13.53 -12.35 1.58
CA ILE A 22 -12.82 -11.91 2.79
C ILE A 22 -11.32 -12.10 2.62
N ALA A 23 -10.86 -13.25 2.13
CA ALA A 23 -9.45 -13.54 1.90
C ALA A 23 -8.84 -12.56 0.89
N THR A 24 -9.54 -12.24 -0.21
CA THR A 24 -9.11 -11.26 -1.20
C THR A 24 -8.96 -9.86 -0.59
N SER A 25 -9.92 -9.43 0.23
CA SER A 25 -9.87 -8.14 0.92
C SER A 25 -8.69 -8.06 1.89
N ASN A 26 -8.42 -9.12 2.64
CA ASN A 26 -7.28 -9.20 3.55
C ASN A 26 -5.94 -9.12 2.81
N LEU A 27 -5.81 -9.79 1.66
CA LEU A 27 -4.60 -9.71 0.84
C LEU A 27 -4.36 -8.30 0.32
N ARG A 28 -5.40 -7.57 -0.07
CA ARG A 28 -5.29 -6.17 -0.49
C ARG A 28 -4.85 -5.27 0.66
N ALA A 29 -5.38 -5.47 1.86
CA ALA A 29 -4.99 -4.72 3.05
C ALA A 29 -3.55 -5.00 3.47
N GLN A 30 -3.03 -6.19 3.18
CA GLN A 30 -1.64 -6.56 3.44
C GLN A 30 -0.66 -6.09 2.37
N GLY A 31 -1.16 -5.51 1.27
CA GLY A 31 -0.36 -5.02 0.17
C GLY A 31 -0.13 -6.06 -0.92
N THR A 32 -0.62 -5.79 -2.10
CA THR A 32 -0.52 -6.67 -3.26
C THR A 32 0.37 -6.11 -4.37
N ILE A 33 0.82 -4.86 -4.22
CA ILE A 33 1.59 -4.14 -5.24
C ILE A 33 2.85 -3.60 -4.61
N THR A 34 3.99 -3.93 -5.21
CA THR A 34 5.29 -3.33 -4.83
C THR A 34 5.76 -2.44 -5.97
N SER A 35 6.11 -1.20 -5.66
CA SER A 35 6.62 -0.27 -6.66
C SER A 35 8.01 -0.69 -7.16
N ALA A 36 8.39 -0.19 -8.34
CA ALA A 36 9.80 -0.18 -8.74
C ALA A 36 10.61 0.64 -7.73
N VAL A 37 11.94 0.47 -7.75
CA VAL A 37 12.84 1.27 -6.94
C VAL A 37 12.78 2.74 -7.37
N VAL A 38 12.57 3.63 -6.41
CA VAL A 38 12.42 5.08 -6.62
C VAL A 38 13.69 5.77 -6.16
N THR A 39 14.29 6.57 -7.02
CA THR A 39 15.52 7.33 -6.74
C THR A 39 15.33 8.85 -6.81
N ALA A 40 14.15 9.31 -7.23
CA ALA A 40 13.77 10.72 -7.32
C ALA A 40 12.29 10.86 -6.93
N PRO A 41 11.79 12.07 -6.61
CA PRO A 41 10.36 12.25 -6.31
C PRO A 41 9.47 11.66 -7.39
N THR A 42 8.58 10.74 -7.02
CA THR A 42 7.76 9.96 -7.95
C THR A 42 6.36 9.77 -7.40
N LEU A 43 5.36 9.98 -8.25
CA LEU A 43 3.98 9.58 -7.98
C LEU A 43 3.86 8.07 -8.20
N ILE A 44 3.53 7.34 -7.13
CA ILE A 44 3.36 5.88 -7.18
C ILE A 44 1.93 5.50 -7.55
N PHE A 45 0.96 6.20 -6.97
CA PHE A 45 -0.46 5.91 -7.18
C PHE A 45 -1.28 7.18 -7.01
N ALA A 46 -2.20 7.46 -7.95
CA ALA A 46 -2.91 8.74 -8.01
C ALA A 46 -4.29 8.73 -7.34
N ASN A 47 -4.63 7.67 -6.61
CA ASN A 47 -5.90 7.52 -5.91
C ASN A 47 -5.67 7.06 -4.48
N GLY A 48 -6.74 6.94 -3.70
CA GLY A 48 -6.67 6.44 -2.33
C GLY A 48 -6.29 4.96 -2.25
N GLY A 49 -5.64 4.60 -1.16
CA GLY A 49 -5.20 3.23 -0.90
C GLY A 49 -4.61 3.08 0.49
N PHE A 50 -3.82 2.03 0.67
CA PHE A 50 -3.22 1.66 1.94
C PHE A 50 -1.73 1.39 1.76
N LEU A 51 -0.88 2.11 2.49
CA LEU A 51 0.57 1.92 2.51
C LEU A 51 0.92 0.87 3.56
N VAL A 52 1.40 -0.29 3.11
CA VAL A 52 1.74 -1.41 4.00
C VAL A 52 3.14 -1.23 4.57
N ASN A 53 4.14 -1.05 3.71
CA ASN A 53 5.52 -0.86 4.14
C ASN A 53 6.32 -0.09 3.10
N PHE A 54 7.49 0.37 3.51
CA PHE A 54 8.52 0.82 2.58
C PHE A 54 9.83 0.11 2.86
N SER A 55 10.67 0.00 1.85
CA SER A 55 12.01 -0.60 1.94
C SER A 55 13.04 0.38 1.41
N VAL A 56 14.07 0.65 2.20
CA VAL A 56 15.25 1.42 1.77
C VAL A 56 16.27 0.41 1.28
N THR A 57 16.55 0.43 -0.01
CA THR A 57 17.49 -0.51 -0.64
C THR A 57 18.89 0.08 -0.72
N VAL A 58 19.00 1.41 -0.79
CA VAL A 58 20.27 2.14 -0.73
C VAL A 58 20.09 3.30 0.24
N ALA A 59 20.93 3.34 1.28
CA ALA A 59 20.93 4.44 2.24
C ALA A 59 21.46 5.70 1.55
N GLY A 60 20.74 6.81 1.73
CA GLY A 60 21.18 8.11 1.24
C GLY A 60 21.94 8.91 2.29
N SER A 61 22.34 10.12 1.94
CA SER A 61 22.93 11.08 2.86
C SER A 61 21.89 11.87 3.64
N SER A 62 20.63 11.83 3.25
CA SER A 62 19.50 12.48 3.93
C SER A 62 18.28 11.59 3.92
N ALA A 63 17.34 11.84 4.86
CA ALA A 63 16.08 11.13 4.92
C ALA A 63 15.16 11.52 3.77
N GLY A 64 14.30 10.57 3.36
CA GLY A 64 13.23 10.80 2.41
C GLY A 64 11.91 11.05 3.12
N MET A 65 10.84 11.23 2.32
CA MET A 65 9.49 11.46 2.82
C MET A 65 8.49 10.77 1.91
N ILE A 66 7.38 10.31 2.50
CA ILE A 66 6.24 9.78 1.77
C ILE A 66 5.05 10.71 2.03
N TYR A 67 4.31 11.07 0.97
CA TYR A 67 3.22 12.03 1.02
C TYR A 67 1.91 11.43 0.54
N ASN A 68 0.81 11.89 1.14
CA ASN A 68 -0.55 11.67 0.66
C ASN A 68 -0.90 12.76 -0.35
N SER A 69 -0.57 12.53 -1.61
CA SER A 69 -0.80 13.51 -2.68
C SER A 69 -1.02 12.77 -4.00
N ALA A 70 -1.89 13.34 -4.85
CA ALA A 70 -2.16 12.84 -6.19
C ALA A 70 -1.15 13.37 -7.24
N SER A 71 -0.17 14.17 -6.83
CA SER A 71 0.86 14.70 -7.73
C SER A 71 2.15 15.01 -6.96
N VAL A 72 3.28 14.95 -7.66
CA VAL A 72 4.58 15.34 -7.08
C VAL A 72 4.57 16.83 -6.73
N ALA A 73 3.97 17.67 -7.55
CA ALA A 73 3.90 19.10 -7.30
C ALA A 73 3.04 19.49 -6.09
N GLY A 74 2.10 18.62 -5.69
CA GLY A 74 1.18 18.87 -4.58
C GLY A 74 1.71 18.49 -3.20
N VAL A 75 2.95 18.00 -3.08
CA VAL A 75 3.51 17.58 -1.79
C VAL A 75 3.85 18.80 -0.92
N SER A 76 3.57 18.66 0.38
CA SER A 76 3.90 19.68 1.38
C SER A 76 4.01 19.02 2.76
N ALA A 77 4.49 19.77 3.75
CA ALA A 77 4.56 19.29 5.13
C ALA A 77 3.20 18.90 5.70
N THR A 78 2.10 19.47 5.17
CA THR A 78 0.75 19.21 5.67
C THR A 78 0.16 17.89 5.19
N ASN A 79 0.68 17.29 4.11
CA ASN A 79 0.23 15.99 3.61
C ASN A 79 1.30 14.89 3.71
N ALA A 80 2.35 15.12 4.47
CA ALA A 80 3.36 14.10 4.75
C ALA A 80 2.75 12.95 5.56
N LEU A 81 3.03 11.70 5.12
CA LEU A 81 2.59 10.51 5.83
C LEU A 81 3.64 10.03 6.82
N CYS A 82 4.88 9.89 6.37
CA CYS A 82 5.97 9.40 7.20
C CYS A 82 7.33 9.81 6.65
N VAL A 83 8.31 9.83 7.55
CA VAL A 83 9.72 10.01 7.20
C VAL A 83 10.34 8.67 6.85
N VAL A 84 11.14 8.63 5.78
CA VAL A 84 11.92 7.45 5.39
C VAL A 84 13.36 7.66 5.86
N PRO A 85 13.84 6.96 6.88
CA PRO A 85 15.18 7.16 7.40
C PRO A 85 16.24 6.77 6.37
N ALA A 86 17.41 7.40 6.44
CA ALA A 86 18.55 7.13 5.55
C ALA A 86 19.31 5.87 5.98
N ILE A 87 18.57 4.78 6.22
CA ILE A 87 19.10 3.49 6.72
C ILE A 87 18.46 2.39 5.89
N VAL A 88 19.25 1.44 5.40
CA VAL A 88 18.75 0.25 4.68
C VAL A 88 17.87 -0.58 5.61
N GLY A 89 16.73 -1.01 5.11
CA GLY A 89 15.80 -1.85 5.85
C GLY A 89 14.35 -1.67 5.41
N VAL A 90 13.48 -2.49 5.97
CA VAL A 90 12.04 -2.47 5.72
C VAL A 90 11.33 -1.94 6.97
N THR A 91 10.40 -1.00 6.78
CA THR A 91 9.59 -0.44 7.86
C THR A 91 8.12 -0.67 7.56
N GLN A 92 7.40 -1.26 8.51
CA GLN A 92 5.95 -1.43 8.44
C GLN A 92 5.26 -0.13 8.82
N THR A 93 4.33 0.33 7.99
CA THR A 93 3.63 1.62 8.21
C THR A 93 2.17 1.47 8.55
N GLY A 94 1.41 0.70 7.78
CA GLY A 94 -0.01 0.52 8.03
C GLY A 94 -0.83 1.80 7.93
N GLN A 95 -0.55 2.68 6.95
CA GLN A 95 -1.19 3.98 6.81
C GLN A 95 -2.12 4.04 5.60
N VAL A 96 -3.29 4.66 5.78
CA VAL A 96 -4.21 4.97 4.70
C VAL A 96 -3.79 6.28 4.03
N PHE A 97 -3.80 6.32 2.71
CA PHE A 97 -3.67 7.56 1.95
C PHE A 97 -4.95 7.78 1.12
N SER A 98 -5.53 8.98 1.20
CA SER A 98 -6.84 9.28 0.59
C SER A 98 -6.72 9.89 -0.80
N ASN A 99 -5.65 10.58 -1.10
CA ASN A 99 -5.48 11.33 -2.36
C ASN A 99 -4.54 10.64 -3.34
N GLY A 100 -3.48 10.06 -2.85
CA GLY A 100 -2.46 9.41 -3.66
C GLY A 100 -1.23 9.12 -2.83
N LEU A 101 -0.22 8.52 -3.47
CA LEU A 101 1.02 8.11 -2.83
C LEU A 101 2.20 8.66 -3.63
N VAL A 102 2.94 9.57 -3.03
CA VAL A 102 4.18 10.14 -3.58
C VAL A 102 5.34 9.77 -2.68
N VAL A 103 6.41 9.25 -3.27
CA VAL A 103 7.65 8.94 -2.58
C VAL A 103 8.72 9.93 -3.04
N SER A 104 9.34 10.60 -2.07
CA SER A 104 10.42 11.57 -2.30
C SER A 104 11.67 11.11 -1.56
N PRO A 105 12.57 10.34 -2.21
CA PRO A 105 13.80 9.88 -1.57
C PRO A 105 14.72 11.04 -1.17
N GLY A 106 15.52 10.80 -0.14
CA GLY A 106 16.62 11.68 0.19
C GLY A 106 17.76 11.59 -0.83
N THR A 107 18.80 12.41 -0.65
CA THR A 107 19.93 12.46 -1.58
C THR A 107 20.64 11.10 -1.63
N GLY A 108 20.68 10.49 -2.81
CA GLY A 108 21.32 9.20 -3.05
C GLY A 108 20.55 7.99 -2.50
N GLN A 109 19.36 8.19 -1.97
CA GLN A 109 18.54 7.13 -1.39
C GLN A 109 17.73 6.41 -2.47
N SER A 110 17.54 5.10 -2.30
CA SER A 110 16.66 4.28 -3.12
C SER A 110 15.61 3.62 -2.24
N ILE A 111 14.34 3.77 -2.60
CA ILE A 111 13.18 3.31 -1.84
C ILE A 111 12.24 2.55 -2.75
N ASN A 112 11.63 1.47 -2.26
CA ASN A 112 10.41 0.95 -2.84
C ASN A 112 9.30 0.88 -1.77
N VAL A 113 8.06 0.82 -2.20
CA VAL A 113 6.91 0.76 -1.31
C VAL A 113 6.00 -0.40 -1.70
N THR A 114 5.39 -1.03 -0.70
CA THR A 114 4.33 -2.02 -0.88
C THR A 114 3.02 -1.40 -0.42
N TYR A 115 2.03 -1.43 -1.29
CA TYR A 115 0.74 -0.78 -1.05
C TYR A 115 -0.40 -1.60 -1.64
N SER A 116 -1.62 -1.25 -1.27
CA SER A 116 -2.82 -1.75 -1.92
C SER A 116 -3.65 -0.58 -2.44
N ASN A 117 -4.40 -0.80 -3.48
CA ASN A 117 -5.25 0.22 -4.10
C ASN A 117 -6.68 0.24 -3.55
N GLY A 118 -6.82 -0.11 -2.33
CA GLY A 118 -8.10 -0.11 -1.64
C GLY A 118 -8.54 -1.47 -1.24
#